data_b697ef29589d6b6a1f23ddbb9fafcc43
#
_entry.id   b697ef29589d6b6a1f23ddbb9fafcc43
#
_cell.length_a   1.000
_cell.length_b   1.000
_cell.length_c   1.000
_cell.angle_alpha   90.00
_cell.angle_beta   90.00
_cell.angle_gamma   90.00
#
_symmetry.space_group_name_H-M   'P 1'
#
loop_
_entity.id
_entity.type
_entity.pdbx_description
1 polymer ?
#
loop_
_entity_poly.entity_id
_entity_poly.type
_entity_poly.pdbx_seq_one_letter_code
_entity_poly.pdbx_strand_id
1 'polypeptide(L)'
;LGVGGGTGRSGLGAGTAGVTAATFHSAALHQLNSVWADICEAPFPHVIEDQRDVVSRAIIRATARTDADPLTVRDVLAEINWAKISLVAVEDYARACAIAHRQPPAGLDTARFADVYSAYEQEKTSRGEIDFDDILLLVCHIMDGFPEAAAQIRSTIGWLTVDEYQDVSPLQHRLLTLWLGGGGPDGKSAMNRNVCVVG
;
A
#
# COMPACT_ATOMS: atom_id res chain seq x y z
N LEU A 1 38.15 -34.04 39.75
CA LEU A 1 38.41 -35.27 39.03
C LEU A 1 37.21 -35.61 38.13
N GLY A 2 37.36 -35.68 36.81
CA GLY A 2 36.37 -36.22 35.92
C GLY A 2 36.04 -35.29 34.74
N VAL A 3 36.93 -35.31 33.76
CA VAL A 3 36.77 -34.75 32.41
C VAL A 3 35.88 -35.68 31.62
N GLY A 4 34.90 -35.15 30.91
CA GLY A 4 34.08 -35.87 29.95
C GLY A 4 33.67 -34.96 28.82
N GLY A 5 34.48 -34.88 27.77
CA GLY A 5 34.13 -34.20 26.53
C GLY A 5 33.09 -35.00 25.74
N GLY A 6 32.06 -34.37 25.29
CA GLY A 6 31.09 -34.90 24.37
C GLY A 6 30.90 -33.93 23.20
N THR A 7 31.57 -34.23 22.08
CA THR A 7 31.37 -33.57 20.79
C THR A 7 30.03 -34.03 20.21
N GLY A 8 29.00 -33.21 20.41
CA GLY A 8 27.71 -33.40 19.76
C GLY A 8 27.74 -32.75 18.38
N ARG A 9 27.73 -33.59 17.37
CA ARG A 9 27.60 -33.22 15.94
C ARG A 9 26.28 -32.48 15.73
N SER A 10 26.39 -31.28 15.23
CA SER A 10 25.29 -30.48 14.71
C SER A 10 24.57 -31.24 13.59
N GLY A 11 23.35 -31.68 13.86
CA GLY A 11 22.45 -32.18 12.85
C GLY A 11 22.08 -31.01 11.91
N LEU A 12 22.20 -31.28 10.64
CA LEU A 12 21.66 -30.47 9.55
C LEU A 12 20.15 -30.33 9.77
N GLY A 13 19.74 -29.23 10.34
CA GLY A 13 18.33 -28.81 10.34
C GLY A 13 17.93 -28.50 8.92
N ALA A 14 17.10 -29.35 8.32
CA ALA A 14 16.31 -28.99 7.15
C ALA A 14 15.59 -27.68 7.49
N GLY A 15 15.79 -26.67 6.66
CA GLY A 15 15.17 -25.36 6.86
C GLY A 15 13.66 -25.55 6.92
N THR A 16 13.10 -25.42 8.10
CA THR A 16 11.68 -25.17 8.26
C THR A 16 11.43 -23.82 7.62
N ALA A 17 10.79 -23.81 6.45
CA ALA A 17 10.24 -22.61 5.87
C ALA A 17 9.25 -22.07 6.92
N GLY A 18 9.69 -21.06 7.68
CA GLY A 18 8.91 -20.51 8.78
C GLY A 18 7.70 -19.80 8.20
N VAL A 19 6.53 -20.02 8.81
CA VAL A 19 5.35 -19.21 8.54
C VAL A 19 5.63 -17.79 9.05
N THR A 20 5.51 -16.79 8.16
CA THR A 20 5.65 -15.39 8.54
C THR A 20 4.25 -14.77 8.66
N ALA A 21 3.90 -14.31 9.85
CA ALA A 21 2.70 -13.50 10.06
C ALA A 21 3.04 -12.02 9.88
N ALA A 22 2.32 -11.32 9.02
CA ALA A 22 2.56 -9.92 8.70
C ALA A 22 1.26 -9.23 8.31
N THR A 23 1.17 -7.90 8.55
CA THR A 23 0.10 -7.09 7.97
C THR A 23 0.38 -6.86 6.48
N PHE A 24 -0.65 -6.50 5.69
CA PHE A 24 -0.48 -6.13 4.29
C PHE A 24 0.62 -5.09 4.10
N HIS A 25 0.62 -4.03 4.91
CA HIS A 25 1.59 -2.94 4.81
C HIS A 25 3.02 -3.38 5.17
N SER A 26 3.20 -4.19 6.21
CA SER A 26 4.54 -4.67 6.55
C SER A 26 5.10 -5.63 5.51
N ALA A 27 4.27 -6.49 4.92
CA ALA A 27 4.67 -7.35 3.82
C ALA A 27 5.02 -6.52 2.57
N ALA A 28 4.17 -5.56 2.21
CA ALA A 28 4.38 -4.67 1.08
C ALA A 28 5.66 -3.83 1.23
N LEU A 29 5.90 -3.24 2.41
CA LEU A 29 7.10 -2.47 2.68
C LEU A 29 8.38 -3.32 2.56
N HIS A 30 8.35 -4.56 3.05
CA HIS A 30 9.45 -5.50 2.88
C HIS A 30 9.71 -5.80 1.40
N GLN A 31 8.66 -6.04 0.62
CA GLN A 31 8.75 -6.30 -0.82
C GLN A 31 9.30 -5.09 -1.58
N LEU A 32 8.80 -3.86 -1.28
CA LEU A 32 9.33 -2.63 -1.88
C LEU A 32 10.83 -2.50 -1.65
N ASN A 33 11.28 -2.66 -0.41
CA ASN A 33 12.70 -2.57 -0.07
C ASN A 33 13.55 -3.62 -0.81
N SER A 34 12.97 -4.79 -1.12
CA SER A 34 13.71 -5.87 -1.80
C SER A 34 13.91 -5.64 -3.29
N VAL A 35 13.06 -4.82 -3.94
CA VAL A 35 13.11 -4.59 -5.39
C VAL A 35 13.44 -3.15 -5.77
N TRP A 36 13.42 -2.21 -4.80
CA TRP A 36 13.51 -0.78 -5.10
C TRP A 36 14.79 -0.39 -5.85
N ALA A 37 15.93 -0.88 -5.39
CA ALA A 37 17.22 -0.57 -5.99
C ALA A 37 17.37 -1.12 -7.43
N ASP A 38 16.59 -2.12 -7.80
CA ASP A 38 16.61 -2.73 -9.13
C ASP A 38 15.76 -1.94 -10.14
N ILE A 39 14.79 -1.14 -9.66
CA ILE A 39 13.82 -0.43 -10.49
C ILE A 39 13.92 1.09 -10.43
N CYS A 40 14.61 1.64 -9.43
CA CYS A 40 14.68 3.07 -9.19
C CYS A 40 16.07 3.47 -8.68
N GLU A 41 16.71 4.45 -9.34
CA GLU A 41 17.98 5.01 -8.89
C GLU A 41 17.83 5.97 -7.71
N ALA A 42 16.62 6.51 -7.50
CA ALA A 42 16.32 7.40 -6.38
C ALA A 42 16.29 6.64 -5.05
N PRO A 43 16.65 7.28 -3.93
CA PRO A 43 16.50 6.67 -2.62
C PRO A 43 15.04 6.31 -2.34
N PHE A 44 14.84 5.30 -1.48
CA PHE A 44 13.50 4.93 -1.05
C PHE A 44 12.82 6.14 -0.39
N PRO A 45 11.55 6.47 -0.75
CA PRO A 45 10.87 7.63 -0.23
C PRO A 45 10.61 7.50 1.29
N HIS A 46 10.59 8.63 1.96
CA HIS A 46 10.32 8.68 3.40
C HIS A 46 8.82 8.43 3.67
N VAL A 47 8.51 7.52 4.58
CA VAL A 47 7.12 7.28 5.00
C VAL A 47 6.72 8.34 6.04
N ILE A 48 5.67 9.09 5.76
CA ILE A 48 5.16 10.16 6.64
C ILE A 48 4.51 9.53 7.88
N GLU A 49 4.94 9.94 9.07
CA GLU A 49 4.33 9.52 10.32
C GLU A 49 3.06 10.32 10.66
N ASP A 50 3.05 11.62 10.39
CA ASP A 50 1.90 12.50 10.60
C ASP A 50 1.51 13.26 9.32
N GLN A 51 0.44 12.82 8.69
CA GLN A 51 -0.08 13.39 7.45
C GLN A 51 -0.79 14.75 7.63
N ARG A 52 -1.12 15.14 8.87
CA ARG A 52 -1.94 16.33 9.15
C ARG A 52 -1.32 17.63 8.66
N ASP A 53 -0.01 17.77 8.78
CA ASP A 53 0.71 18.95 8.27
C ASP A 53 0.62 19.05 6.74
N VAL A 54 0.79 17.93 6.05
CA VAL A 54 0.72 17.86 4.58
C VAL A 54 -0.70 18.18 4.10
N VAL A 55 -1.73 17.60 4.74
CA VAL A 55 -3.14 17.87 4.41
C VAL A 55 -3.49 19.33 4.70
N SER A 56 -3.05 19.90 5.84
CA SER A 56 -3.28 21.30 6.16
C SER A 56 -2.75 22.23 5.08
N ARG A 57 -1.52 22.01 4.62
CA ARG A 57 -0.92 22.79 3.52
C ARG A 57 -1.66 22.61 2.20
N ALA A 58 -2.09 21.39 1.89
CA ALA A 58 -2.87 21.11 0.69
C ALA A 58 -4.20 21.87 0.69
N ILE A 59 -4.91 21.89 1.82
CA ILE A 59 -6.15 22.66 1.99
C ILE A 59 -5.90 24.14 1.76
N ILE A 60 -4.92 24.73 2.45
CA ILE A 60 -4.58 26.15 2.33
C ILE A 60 -4.27 26.50 0.88
N ARG A 61 -3.44 25.70 0.22
CA ARG A 61 -3.02 25.92 -1.17
C ARG A 61 -4.18 25.84 -2.16
N ALA A 62 -5.02 24.81 -2.05
CA ALA A 62 -6.09 24.54 -3.01
C ALA A 62 -7.33 25.43 -2.80
N THR A 63 -7.58 25.88 -1.56
CA THR A 63 -8.80 26.65 -1.23
C THR A 63 -8.54 28.13 -1.01
N ALA A 64 -7.30 28.58 -1.09
CA ALA A 64 -6.86 29.95 -0.77
C ALA A 64 -7.30 30.43 0.63
N ARG A 65 -7.49 29.49 1.57
CA ARG A 65 -7.73 29.80 2.99
C ARG A 65 -6.42 30.21 3.65
N THR A 66 -6.53 30.93 4.75
CA THR A 66 -5.35 31.34 5.55
C THR A 66 -4.93 30.27 6.55
N ASP A 67 -5.86 29.39 6.91
CA ASP A 67 -5.66 28.29 7.86
C ASP A 67 -6.56 27.07 7.52
N ALA A 68 -6.28 25.96 8.17
CA ALA A 68 -7.12 24.78 8.14
C ALA A 68 -7.32 24.27 9.58
N ASP A 69 -8.56 24.33 10.06
CA ASP A 69 -8.88 23.87 11.40
C ASP A 69 -8.68 22.33 11.53
N PRO A 70 -8.39 21.83 12.75
CA PRO A 70 -8.08 20.41 12.94
C PRO A 70 -9.20 19.44 12.55
N LEU A 71 -10.46 19.87 12.62
CA LEU A 71 -11.61 19.04 12.23
C LEU A 71 -11.67 18.89 10.71
N THR A 72 -11.53 19.99 9.99
CA THR A 72 -11.43 20.00 8.53
C THR A 72 -10.25 19.12 8.05
N VAL A 73 -9.09 19.27 8.67
CA VAL A 73 -7.89 18.43 8.35
C VAL A 73 -8.19 16.95 8.53
N ARG A 74 -8.79 16.57 9.67
CA ARG A 74 -9.15 15.18 9.95
C ARG A 74 -10.13 14.62 8.91
N ASP A 75 -11.18 15.38 8.59
CA ASP A 75 -12.24 14.91 7.72
C ASP A 75 -11.76 14.82 6.25
N VAL A 76 -10.93 15.76 5.80
CA VAL A 76 -10.28 15.72 4.49
C VAL A 76 -9.30 14.55 4.39
N LEU A 77 -8.49 14.31 5.42
CA LEU A 77 -7.58 13.18 5.46
C LEU A 77 -8.32 11.84 5.39
N ALA A 78 -9.41 11.70 6.14
CA ALA A 78 -10.24 10.50 6.11
C ALA A 78 -10.83 10.23 4.72
N GLU A 79 -11.21 11.28 4.00
CA GLU A 79 -11.74 11.16 2.64
C GLU A 79 -10.63 10.82 1.60
N ILE A 80 -9.43 11.41 1.74
CA ILE A 80 -8.27 11.04 0.92
C ILE A 80 -7.94 9.54 1.12
N ASN A 81 -7.87 9.10 2.37
CA ASN A 81 -7.60 7.70 2.68
C ASN A 81 -8.68 6.77 2.10
N TRP A 82 -9.97 7.15 2.22
CA TRP A 82 -11.06 6.41 1.57
C TRP A 82 -10.85 6.31 0.06
N ALA A 83 -10.50 7.40 -0.61
CA ALA A 83 -10.26 7.39 -2.05
C ALA A 83 -9.13 6.44 -2.42
N LYS A 84 -8.01 6.48 -1.69
CA LYS A 84 -6.84 5.62 -1.93
C LYS A 84 -7.14 4.13 -1.73
N ILE A 85 -7.73 3.76 -0.59
CA ILE A 85 -8.07 2.35 -0.31
C ILE A 85 -9.17 1.80 -1.23
N SER A 86 -9.97 2.70 -1.83
CA SER A 86 -11.00 2.37 -2.82
C SER A 86 -10.48 2.41 -4.26
N LEU A 87 -9.18 2.66 -4.47
CA LEU A 87 -8.53 2.79 -5.79
C LEU A 87 -9.15 3.91 -6.65
N VAL A 88 -9.54 4.99 -6.01
CA VAL A 88 -10.10 6.19 -6.67
C VAL A 88 -8.98 7.21 -6.90
N ALA A 89 -8.59 7.40 -8.15
CA ALA A 89 -7.65 8.45 -8.53
C ALA A 89 -8.29 9.84 -8.43
N VAL A 90 -7.45 10.89 -8.38
CA VAL A 90 -7.92 12.28 -8.27
C VAL A 90 -8.92 12.64 -9.37
N GLU A 91 -8.61 12.27 -10.61
CA GLU A 91 -9.44 12.53 -11.80
C GLU A 91 -10.77 11.78 -11.79
N ASP A 92 -10.84 10.65 -11.11
CA ASP A 92 -12.04 9.81 -11.00
C ASP A 92 -12.92 10.16 -9.79
N TYR A 93 -12.45 11.04 -8.90
CA TYR A 93 -13.11 11.30 -7.62
C TYR A 93 -14.57 11.75 -7.77
N ALA A 94 -14.83 12.71 -8.66
CA ALA A 94 -16.20 13.20 -8.88
C ALA A 94 -17.16 12.08 -9.35
N ARG A 95 -16.68 11.21 -10.24
CA ARG A 95 -17.43 10.04 -10.72
C ARG A 95 -17.67 9.01 -9.62
N ALA A 96 -16.66 8.75 -8.81
CA ALA A 96 -16.75 7.82 -7.68
C ALA A 96 -17.76 8.33 -6.62
N CYS A 97 -17.73 9.62 -6.30
CA CYS A 97 -18.71 10.24 -5.41
C CYS A 97 -20.15 10.09 -5.91
N ALA A 98 -20.36 10.31 -7.22
CA ALA A 98 -21.70 10.18 -7.81
C ALA A 98 -22.21 8.73 -7.72
N ILE A 99 -21.35 7.73 -7.97
CA ILE A 99 -21.71 6.30 -7.89
C ILE A 99 -21.96 5.87 -6.45
N ALA A 100 -21.10 6.29 -5.51
CA ALA A 100 -21.17 5.90 -4.10
C ALA A 100 -22.14 6.76 -3.28
N HIS A 101 -22.82 7.74 -3.91
CA HIS A 101 -23.66 8.74 -3.23
C HIS A 101 -22.95 9.44 -2.06
N ARG A 102 -21.64 9.71 -2.23
CA ARG A 102 -20.82 10.40 -1.23
C ARG A 102 -20.81 11.90 -1.47
N GLN A 103 -20.63 12.63 -0.39
CA GLN A 103 -20.38 14.06 -0.44
C GLN A 103 -19.00 14.37 0.17
N PRO A 104 -18.22 15.23 -0.47
CA PRO A 104 -16.95 15.67 0.08
C PRO A 104 -17.11 16.31 1.45
N PRO A 105 -16.13 16.20 2.34
CA PRO A 105 -16.17 16.77 3.67
C PRO A 105 -15.97 18.29 3.65
N ALA A 106 -16.15 18.91 4.81
CA ALA A 106 -15.85 20.32 5.08
C ALA A 106 -16.59 21.33 4.16
N GLY A 107 -17.75 20.92 3.60
CA GLY A 107 -18.54 21.75 2.69
C GLY A 107 -17.88 22.01 1.33
N LEU A 108 -16.89 21.22 0.97
CA LEU A 108 -16.27 21.27 -0.34
C LEU A 108 -17.18 20.63 -1.39
N ASP A 109 -17.15 21.13 -2.61
CA ASP A 109 -17.67 20.39 -3.76
C ASP A 109 -16.62 19.36 -4.26
N THR A 110 -17.02 18.47 -5.17
CA THR A 110 -16.15 17.40 -5.67
C THR A 110 -14.94 17.93 -6.43
N ALA A 111 -15.05 19.05 -7.13
CA ALA A 111 -13.95 19.64 -7.86
C ALA A 111 -12.93 20.25 -6.89
N ARG A 112 -13.39 21.00 -5.90
CA ARG A 112 -12.52 21.57 -4.86
C ARG A 112 -11.83 20.51 -4.02
N PHE A 113 -12.52 19.42 -3.70
CA PHE A 113 -11.88 18.32 -3.00
C PHE A 113 -10.80 17.64 -3.89
N ALA A 114 -11.06 17.44 -5.19
CA ALA A 114 -10.07 16.92 -6.12
C ALA A 114 -8.84 17.83 -6.21
N ASP A 115 -9.00 19.16 -6.18
CA ASP A 115 -7.89 20.11 -6.12
C ASP A 115 -7.07 19.94 -4.82
N VAL A 116 -7.74 19.74 -3.67
CA VAL A 116 -7.07 19.48 -2.38
C VAL A 116 -6.32 18.14 -2.42
N TYR A 117 -6.95 17.10 -2.93
CA TYR A 117 -6.33 15.78 -3.06
C TYR A 117 -5.10 15.84 -4.00
N SER A 118 -5.22 16.51 -5.14
CA SER A 118 -4.08 16.75 -6.04
C SER A 118 -2.94 17.51 -5.36
N ALA A 119 -3.27 18.57 -4.62
CA ALA A 119 -2.28 19.35 -3.87
C ALA A 119 -1.58 18.53 -2.79
N TYR A 120 -2.30 17.62 -2.13
CA TYR A 120 -1.75 16.69 -1.15
C TYR A 120 -0.72 15.73 -1.78
N GLU A 121 -1.04 15.12 -2.92
CA GLU A 121 -0.14 14.24 -3.64
C GLU A 121 1.11 14.99 -4.15
N GLN A 122 0.93 16.21 -4.67
CA GLN A 122 2.04 17.06 -5.10
C GLN A 122 2.96 17.46 -3.96
N GLU A 123 2.41 17.77 -2.78
CA GLU A 123 3.20 18.14 -1.60
C GLU A 123 4.08 16.98 -1.14
N LYS A 124 3.54 15.75 -1.09
CA LYS A 124 4.31 14.54 -0.79
C LYS A 124 5.42 14.32 -1.83
N THR A 125 5.07 14.33 -3.10
CA THR A 125 6.02 14.11 -4.20
C THR A 125 7.17 15.10 -4.16
N SER A 126 6.87 16.39 -3.90
CA SER A 126 7.91 17.44 -3.85
C SER A 126 8.94 17.24 -2.73
N ARG A 127 8.61 16.45 -1.71
CA ARG A 127 9.47 16.13 -0.56
C ARG A 127 10.10 14.75 -0.62
N GLY A 128 9.77 13.95 -1.64
CA GLY A 128 10.16 12.54 -1.69
C GLY A 128 9.51 11.72 -0.57
N GLU A 129 8.27 12.06 -0.23
CA GLU A 129 7.50 11.44 0.84
C GLU A 129 6.35 10.60 0.28
N ILE A 130 6.01 9.53 1.01
CA ILE A 130 4.84 8.69 0.78
C ILE A 130 4.05 8.53 2.08
N ASP A 131 2.75 8.35 1.98
CA ASP A 131 1.94 7.98 3.13
C ASP A 131 1.79 6.45 3.26
N PHE A 132 1.04 6.04 4.29
CA PHE A 132 0.89 4.63 4.61
C PHE A 132 0.20 3.84 3.49
N ASP A 133 -0.84 4.40 2.86
CA ASP A 133 -1.56 3.73 1.77
C ASP A 133 -0.75 3.69 0.47
N ASP A 134 0.16 4.65 0.26
CA ASP A 134 1.08 4.64 -0.89
C ASP A 134 1.98 3.40 -0.91
N ILE A 135 2.30 2.82 0.23
CA ILE A 135 3.09 1.58 0.32
C ILE A 135 2.41 0.48 -0.50
N LEU A 136 1.10 0.30 -0.33
CA LEU A 136 0.34 -0.71 -1.07
C LEU A 136 0.17 -0.33 -2.54
N LEU A 137 -0.11 0.95 -2.82
CA LEU A 137 -0.27 1.46 -4.19
C LEU A 137 1.02 1.29 -5.01
N LEU A 138 2.18 1.57 -4.42
CA LEU A 138 3.48 1.40 -5.06
C LEU A 138 3.76 -0.07 -5.39
N VAL A 139 3.51 -1.00 -4.46
CA VAL A 139 3.68 -2.43 -4.77
C VAL A 139 2.76 -2.84 -5.91
N CYS A 140 1.50 -2.42 -5.88
CA CYS A 140 0.58 -2.71 -6.98
C CYS A 140 1.11 -2.17 -8.32
N HIS A 141 1.57 -0.91 -8.33
CA HIS A 141 2.13 -0.27 -9.52
C HIS A 141 3.38 -0.99 -10.05
N ILE A 142 4.30 -1.37 -9.15
CA ILE A 142 5.51 -2.09 -9.51
C ILE A 142 5.17 -3.48 -10.08
N MET A 143 4.24 -4.19 -9.45
CA MET A 143 3.84 -5.51 -9.93
C MET A 143 3.08 -5.49 -11.26
N ASP A 144 2.42 -4.39 -11.59
CA ASP A 144 1.76 -4.20 -12.88
C ASP A 144 2.75 -3.75 -13.98
N GLY A 145 3.71 -2.88 -13.63
CA GLY A 145 4.59 -2.24 -14.61
C GLY A 145 5.95 -2.90 -14.81
N PHE A 146 6.44 -3.71 -13.84
CA PHE A 146 7.78 -4.29 -13.86
C PHE A 146 7.73 -5.83 -13.69
N PRO A 147 7.65 -6.59 -14.80
CA PRO A 147 7.45 -8.04 -14.75
C PRO A 147 8.54 -8.80 -13.97
N GLU A 148 9.80 -8.34 -14.02
CA GLU A 148 10.90 -8.98 -13.30
C GLU A 148 10.78 -8.78 -11.79
N ALA A 149 10.49 -7.54 -11.33
CA ALA A 149 10.24 -7.26 -9.93
C ALA A 149 8.99 -8.01 -9.43
N ALA A 150 7.94 -8.09 -10.23
CA ALA A 150 6.75 -8.87 -9.92
C ALA A 150 7.06 -10.37 -9.77
N ALA A 151 7.92 -10.93 -10.63
CA ALA A 151 8.35 -12.31 -10.54
C ALA A 151 9.19 -12.55 -9.27
N GLN A 152 10.09 -11.62 -8.93
CA GLN A 152 10.89 -11.67 -7.70
C GLN A 152 9.99 -11.65 -6.47
N ILE A 153 9.06 -10.70 -6.36
CA ILE A 153 8.10 -10.62 -5.24
C ILE A 153 7.30 -11.93 -5.14
N ARG A 154 6.74 -12.41 -6.25
CA ARG A 154 5.96 -13.64 -6.26
C ARG A 154 6.78 -14.86 -5.86
N SER A 155 8.07 -14.92 -6.17
CA SER A 155 8.92 -16.06 -5.81
C SER A 155 9.05 -16.27 -4.30
N THR A 156 8.83 -15.21 -3.51
CA THR A 156 8.88 -15.27 -2.04
C THR A 156 7.59 -15.80 -1.41
N ILE A 157 6.51 -15.89 -2.19
CA ILE A 157 5.18 -16.27 -1.70
C ILE A 157 4.87 -17.72 -2.14
N GLY A 158 5.07 -18.71 -1.28
CA GLY A 158 4.70 -20.11 -1.54
C GLY A 158 3.24 -20.41 -1.21
N TRP A 159 2.82 -20.01 -0.02
CA TRP A 159 1.47 -20.15 0.52
C TRP A 159 1.02 -18.83 1.09
N LEU A 160 -0.26 -18.52 0.95
CA LEU A 160 -0.84 -17.29 1.48
C LEU A 160 -2.10 -17.64 2.28
N THR A 161 -2.14 -17.22 3.54
CA THR A 161 -3.34 -17.27 4.36
C THR A 161 -3.74 -15.85 4.71
N VAL A 162 -5.00 -15.51 4.45
CA VAL A 162 -5.58 -14.20 4.76
C VAL A 162 -6.66 -14.39 5.80
N ASP A 163 -6.50 -13.74 6.94
CA ASP A 163 -7.47 -13.69 8.01
C ASP A 163 -8.36 -12.46 7.88
N GLU A 164 -9.59 -12.51 8.43
CA GLU A 164 -10.58 -11.41 8.37
C GLU A 164 -10.81 -10.90 6.94
N TYR A 165 -10.95 -11.82 5.98
CA TYR A 165 -11.05 -11.46 4.56
C TYR A 165 -12.23 -10.53 4.24
N GLN A 166 -13.30 -10.56 5.04
CA GLN A 166 -14.44 -9.66 4.90
C GLN A 166 -14.08 -8.18 5.10
N ASP A 167 -12.98 -7.89 5.81
CA ASP A 167 -12.51 -6.52 6.10
C ASP A 167 -11.45 -6.03 5.09
N VAL A 168 -11.08 -6.86 4.12
CA VAL A 168 -10.08 -6.53 3.10
C VAL A 168 -10.59 -5.40 2.19
N SER A 169 -9.85 -4.29 2.14
CA SER A 169 -10.18 -3.16 1.26
C SER A 169 -9.95 -3.48 -0.22
N PRO A 170 -10.54 -2.72 -1.16
CA PRO A 170 -10.28 -2.87 -2.59
C PRO A 170 -8.79 -2.82 -2.95
N LEU A 171 -8.01 -1.94 -2.32
CA LEU A 171 -6.57 -1.84 -2.52
C LEU A 171 -5.84 -3.10 -2.06
N GLN A 172 -6.16 -3.61 -0.87
CA GLN A 172 -5.60 -4.87 -0.35
C GLN A 172 -6.00 -6.06 -1.22
N HIS A 173 -7.26 -6.10 -1.69
CA HIS A 173 -7.72 -7.13 -2.60
C HIS A 173 -6.98 -7.08 -3.94
N ARG A 174 -6.71 -5.88 -4.47
CA ARG A 174 -5.88 -5.71 -5.68
C ARG A 174 -4.49 -6.31 -5.48
N LEU A 175 -3.84 -5.99 -4.35
CA LEU A 175 -2.53 -6.52 -4.01
C LEU A 175 -2.53 -8.04 -3.90
N LEU A 176 -3.54 -8.63 -3.23
CA LEU A 176 -3.72 -10.08 -3.16
C LEU A 176 -3.82 -10.71 -4.56
N THR A 177 -4.62 -10.11 -5.44
CA THR A 177 -4.78 -10.58 -6.82
C THR A 177 -3.45 -10.58 -7.56
N LEU A 178 -2.64 -9.55 -7.39
CA LEU A 178 -1.31 -9.43 -7.99
C LEU A 178 -0.33 -10.47 -7.41
N TRP A 179 -0.33 -10.68 -6.12
CA TRP A 179 0.49 -11.72 -5.47
C TRP A 179 0.15 -13.13 -5.99
N LEU A 180 -1.12 -13.40 -6.22
CA LEU A 180 -1.59 -14.69 -6.75
C LEU A 180 -1.33 -14.87 -8.25
N GLY A 181 -0.86 -13.83 -8.93
CA GLY A 181 -0.60 -13.88 -10.37
C GLY A 181 -1.80 -13.54 -11.24
N GLY A 182 -2.93 -13.11 -10.65
CA GLY A 182 -4.06 -12.55 -11.39
C GLY A 182 -3.74 -11.13 -11.87
N GLY A 183 -4.00 -10.81 -13.14
CA GLY A 183 -3.82 -9.45 -13.66
C GLY A 183 -2.84 -9.29 -14.82
N GLY A 184 -2.30 -10.37 -15.36
CA GLY A 184 -1.57 -10.28 -16.65
C GLY A 184 -2.53 -9.85 -17.78
N PRO A 185 -2.04 -9.12 -18.80
CA PRO A 185 -2.86 -8.61 -19.90
C PRO A 185 -3.64 -9.70 -20.65
N ASP A 186 -3.26 -10.97 -20.50
CA ASP A 186 -3.85 -12.11 -21.19
C ASP A 186 -4.87 -12.90 -20.34
N GLY A 187 -5.11 -12.54 -19.09
CA GLY A 187 -6.03 -13.25 -18.18
C GLY A 187 -5.69 -14.73 -17.94
N LYS A 188 -4.59 -15.21 -18.49
CA LYS A 188 -4.18 -16.63 -18.53
C LYS A 188 -3.00 -16.98 -17.62
N SER A 189 -2.54 -16.05 -16.78
CA SER A 189 -1.51 -16.41 -15.81
C SER A 189 -2.14 -17.36 -14.81
N ALA A 190 -1.77 -18.62 -14.87
CA ALA A 190 -2.29 -19.67 -14.00
C ALA A 190 -2.09 -19.24 -12.54
N MET A 191 -3.20 -19.03 -11.83
CA MET A 191 -3.19 -18.92 -10.37
C MET A 191 -2.68 -20.28 -9.82
N ASN A 192 -1.37 -20.41 -9.70
CA ASN A 192 -0.74 -21.65 -9.23
C ASN A 192 -0.19 -21.49 -7.81
N ARG A 193 -0.94 -20.78 -6.96
CA ARG A 193 -0.55 -20.52 -5.57
C ARG A 193 -1.65 -20.99 -4.64
N ASN A 194 -1.23 -21.62 -3.57
CA ASN A 194 -2.17 -22.06 -2.54
C ASN A 194 -2.57 -20.86 -1.70
N VAL A 195 -3.84 -20.54 -1.70
CA VAL A 195 -4.43 -19.49 -0.87
C VAL A 195 -5.53 -20.08 0.02
N CYS A 196 -5.54 -19.65 1.27
CA CYS A 196 -6.60 -19.91 2.22
C CYS A 196 -7.10 -18.56 2.74
N VAL A 197 -8.41 -18.33 2.69
CA VAL A 197 -9.04 -17.15 3.28
C VAL A 197 -9.97 -17.58 4.38
N VAL A 198 -9.95 -16.82 5.47
CA VAL A 198 -10.77 -17.05 6.66
C VAL A 198 -11.49 -15.74 6.99
N GLY A 199 -12.76 -15.83 7.38
CA GLY A 199 -13.60 -14.70 7.75
C GLY A 199 -14.99 -15.13 8.12
#